data_22915e7ae14bc1dcd08c8460a7b38541
#
_entry.id   22915e7ae14bc1dcd08c8460a7b38541
#
_cell.length_a   1.000
_cell.length_b   1.000
_cell.length_c   1.000
_cell.angle_alpha   90.00
_cell.angle_beta   90.00
_cell.angle_gamma   90.00
#
_symmetry.space_group_name_H-M   'P 1'
#
loop_
_entity.id
_entity.type
_entity.pdbx_description
1 polymer ?
#
loop_
_entity_poly.entity_id
_entity_poly.type
_entity_poly.pdbx_seq_one_letter_code
_entity_poly.pdbx_strand_id
1 'polypeptide(L)'
;TKVNPSDNVEVEGIKIEQEDKIYILFYKPTQVITSVSDDRGRKVVTDYFEDIEARIYPVGRLDYDTSGVLLLTNDGAFTNLMTHPRYHIKKKYVAKLKGYLMREEVKELEKGIELEDGFTQPAQVKIKKQDKEKNTTLVEITISEGRNRQVRRMFEYFGHQVNKLTRIQFGPLDLKGLNAGEGRVLTPHEVKTLRHMAENGK
;
A
#
# COMPACT_ATOMS: atom_id res chain seq x y z
N THR A 1 17.76 23.82 21.53
CA THR A 1 16.45 24.47 21.49
C THR A 1 15.50 23.71 20.61
N LYS A 2 14.36 23.35 21.14
CA LYS A 2 13.29 22.73 20.38
C LYS A 2 12.73 23.74 19.38
N VAL A 3 12.71 23.37 18.12
CA VAL A 3 12.10 24.14 17.06
C VAL A 3 10.73 23.54 16.74
N ASN A 4 9.68 24.36 16.81
CA ASN A 4 8.35 23.93 16.40
C ASN A 4 8.25 23.90 14.87
N PRO A 5 7.40 23.05 14.28
CA PRO A 5 7.26 22.99 12.83
C PRO A 5 6.88 24.32 12.17
N SER A 6 6.28 25.23 12.94
CA SER A 6 5.90 26.56 12.46
C SER A 6 6.99 27.61 12.64
N ASP A 7 8.06 27.27 13.33
CA ASP A 7 9.14 28.24 13.60
C ASP A 7 10.10 28.31 12.42
N ASN A 8 10.65 29.50 12.20
CA ASN A 8 11.71 29.72 11.23
C ASN A 8 13.06 29.55 11.91
N VAL A 9 13.96 28.83 11.27
CA VAL A 9 15.32 28.60 11.76
C VAL A 9 16.29 29.35 10.86
N GLU A 10 17.18 30.15 11.45
CA GLU A 10 18.24 30.81 10.71
C GLU A 10 19.57 30.09 10.93
N VAL A 11 20.26 29.74 9.84
CA VAL A 11 21.59 29.14 9.86
C VAL A 11 22.48 29.98 8.97
N GLU A 12 23.57 30.56 9.53
CA GLU A 12 24.51 31.41 8.80
C GLU A 12 23.82 32.58 8.05
N GLY A 13 22.76 33.12 8.66
CA GLY A 13 22.01 34.23 8.07
C GLY A 13 21.01 33.83 7.01
N ILE A 14 20.85 32.54 6.75
CA ILE A 14 19.85 32.02 5.81
C ILE A 14 18.67 31.52 6.61
N LYS A 15 17.49 32.03 6.26
CA LYS A 15 16.23 31.61 6.90
C LYS A 15 15.76 30.29 6.32
N ILE A 16 15.63 29.28 7.18
CA ILE A 16 15.14 27.96 6.80
C ILE A 16 13.75 27.75 7.38
N GLU A 17 12.76 27.49 6.52
CA GLU A 17 11.39 27.17 6.94
C GLU A 17 11.21 25.66 6.96
N GLN A 18 10.63 25.14 8.04
CA GLN A 18 10.26 23.73 8.09
C GLN A 18 8.93 23.53 7.37
N GLU A 19 8.87 22.55 6.49
CA GLU A 19 7.62 22.18 5.83
C GLU A 19 6.64 21.55 6.83
N ASP A 20 5.37 21.92 6.72
CA ASP A 20 4.30 21.25 7.45
C ASP A 20 4.18 19.82 6.94
N LYS A 21 3.89 18.90 7.84
CA LYS A 21 3.71 17.50 7.45
C LYS A 21 2.36 17.33 6.75
N ILE A 22 2.40 16.65 5.62
CA ILE A 22 1.20 16.34 4.83
C ILE A 22 1.12 14.82 4.61
N TYR A 23 -0.09 14.30 4.66
CA TYR A 23 -0.34 12.87 4.50
C TYR A 23 -1.49 12.71 3.51
N ILE A 24 -1.25 11.95 2.43
CA ILE A 24 -2.19 11.80 1.33
C ILE A 24 -2.53 10.34 1.13
N LEU A 25 -3.83 10.06 1.02
CA LEU A 25 -4.34 8.78 0.54
C LEU A 25 -4.59 8.91 -0.96
N PHE A 26 -3.94 8.07 -1.75
CA PHE A 26 -4.06 8.05 -3.20
C PHE A 26 -4.62 6.71 -3.67
N TYR A 27 -5.57 6.77 -4.62
CA TYR A 27 -6.01 5.58 -5.34
C TYR A 27 -5.12 5.46 -6.59
N LYS A 28 -4.01 4.72 -6.46
CA LYS A 28 -3.07 4.55 -7.56
C LYS A 28 -3.70 3.71 -8.68
N PRO A 29 -3.74 4.21 -9.93
CA PRO A 29 -4.13 3.38 -11.07
C PRO A 29 -3.06 2.35 -11.42
N THR A 30 -3.41 1.39 -12.26
CA THR A 30 -2.42 0.53 -12.91
C THR A 30 -1.60 1.36 -13.92
N GLN A 31 -0.43 0.86 -14.30
CA GLN A 31 0.47 1.50 -15.26
C GLN A 31 1.01 2.85 -14.79
N VAL A 32 1.14 3.00 -13.48
CA VAL A 32 1.77 4.14 -12.81
C VAL A 32 2.83 3.60 -11.87
N ILE A 33 4.02 4.15 -11.94
CA ILE A 33 5.17 3.70 -11.15
C ILE A 33 5.14 4.35 -9.78
N THR A 34 5.35 3.56 -8.73
CA THR A 34 5.49 4.07 -7.37
C THR A 34 6.89 4.66 -7.18
N SER A 35 7.06 5.90 -7.65
CA SER A 35 8.31 6.62 -7.60
C SER A 35 8.05 8.13 -7.71
N VAL A 36 9.09 8.92 -7.52
CA VAL A 36 9.06 10.37 -7.74
C VAL A 36 9.54 10.75 -9.15
N SER A 37 10.23 9.84 -9.83
CA SER A 37 10.74 10.05 -11.20
C SER A 37 10.92 8.72 -11.91
N ASP A 38 11.00 8.77 -13.23
CA ASP A 38 11.25 7.59 -14.06
C ASP A 38 12.12 7.96 -15.26
N ASP A 39 13.21 7.22 -15.44
CA ASP A 39 14.17 7.44 -16.53
C ASP A 39 13.57 7.25 -17.92
N ARG A 40 12.55 6.41 -18.03
CA ARG A 40 11.89 6.10 -19.30
C ARG A 40 10.71 7.01 -19.60
N GLY A 41 10.46 8.01 -18.76
CA GLY A 41 9.36 8.95 -18.95
C GLY A 41 7.97 8.38 -18.68
N ARG A 42 7.89 7.23 -17.99
CA ARG A 42 6.60 6.65 -17.61
C ARG A 42 5.96 7.45 -16.50
N LYS A 43 4.64 7.41 -16.40
CA LYS A 43 3.90 8.13 -15.37
C LYS A 43 4.25 7.62 -13.99
N VAL A 44 4.52 8.53 -13.06
CA VAL A 44 4.81 8.22 -11.66
C VAL A 44 3.75 8.81 -10.75
N VAL A 45 3.67 8.31 -9.52
CA VAL A 45 2.60 8.71 -8.58
C VAL A 45 2.64 10.20 -8.23
N THR A 46 3.81 10.81 -8.16
CA THR A 46 3.92 12.24 -7.85
C THR A 46 3.44 13.14 -8.98
N ASP A 47 3.30 12.64 -10.20
CA ASP A 47 2.73 13.42 -11.33
C ASP A 47 1.29 13.85 -11.05
N TYR A 48 0.58 13.15 -10.17
CA TYR A 48 -0.81 13.45 -9.80
C TYR A 48 -0.92 14.58 -8.77
N PHE A 49 0.21 15.02 -8.20
CA PHE A 49 0.23 15.99 -7.10
C PHE A 49 1.18 17.17 -7.36
N GLU A 50 1.31 17.57 -8.62
CA GLU A 50 2.20 18.68 -9.02
C GLU A 50 1.81 20.01 -8.40
N ASP A 51 0.54 20.19 -8.04
CA ASP A 51 0.01 21.38 -7.39
C ASP A 51 0.37 21.46 -5.89
N ILE A 52 0.92 20.40 -5.33
CA ILE A 52 1.34 20.39 -3.92
C ILE A 52 2.79 20.86 -3.83
N GLU A 53 3.01 21.95 -3.09
CA GLU A 53 4.34 22.53 -2.93
C GLU A 53 5.27 21.68 -2.08
N ALA A 54 4.72 20.94 -1.12
CA ALA A 54 5.51 20.06 -0.26
C ALA A 54 6.13 18.92 -1.07
N ARG A 55 7.35 18.55 -0.71
CA ARG A 55 8.06 17.45 -1.34
C ARG A 55 7.59 16.12 -0.76
N ILE A 56 6.61 15.51 -1.42
CA ILE A 56 6.04 14.24 -0.99
C ILE A 56 6.62 13.06 -1.75
N TYR A 57 6.59 11.89 -1.11
CA TYR A 57 7.05 10.64 -1.70
C TYR A 57 6.16 9.48 -1.23
N PRO A 58 6.12 8.39 -2.00
CA PRO A 58 5.27 7.26 -1.63
C PRO A 58 5.74 6.54 -0.37
N VAL A 59 4.78 6.07 0.40
CA VAL A 59 4.99 5.23 1.59
C VAL A 59 4.90 3.78 1.15
N GLY A 60 6.05 3.13 1.02
CA GLY A 60 6.14 1.78 0.46
C GLY A 60 5.89 1.78 -1.04
N ARG A 61 5.45 0.64 -1.55
CA ARG A 61 5.30 0.42 -2.99
C ARG A 61 4.05 -0.35 -3.33
N LEU A 62 3.44 0.01 -4.44
CA LEU A 62 2.53 -0.84 -5.20
C LEU A 62 3.15 -1.05 -6.57
N ASP A 63 3.12 -2.26 -7.06
CA ASP A 63 3.70 -2.59 -8.36
C ASP A 63 3.00 -1.85 -9.50
N TYR A 64 3.69 -1.74 -10.64
CA TYR A 64 3.18 -1.08 -11.83
C TYR A 64 1.80 -1.63 -12.24
N ASP A 65 1.60 -2.93 -12.12
CA ASP A 65 0.37 -3.64 -12.50
C ASP A 65 -0.62 -3.81 -11.34
N THR A 66 -0.38 -3.17 -10.20
CA THR A 66 -1.26 -3.21 -9.03
C THR A 66 -1.84 -1.83 -8.78
N SER A 67 -3.15 -1.77 -8.56
CA SER A 67 -3.86 -0.52 -8.22
C SER A 67 -4.23 -0.49 -6.73
N GLY A 68 -4.70 0.66 -6.29
CA GLY A 68 -5.32 0.79 -4.97
C GLY A 68 -4.69 1.77 -4.02
N VAL A 69 -4.92 1.55 -2.74
CA VAL A 69 -4.49 2.45 -1.67
C VAL A 69 -2.98 2.58 -1.63
N LEU A 70 -2.49 3.81 -1.77
CA LEU A 70 -1.09 4.16 -1.59
C LEU A 70 -1.02 5.47 -0.82
N LEU A 71 -0.19 5.51 0.21
CA LEU A 71 0.02 6.74 0.98
C LEU A 71 1.22 7.50 0.42
N LEU A 72 1.14 8.83 0.43
CA LEU A 72 2.28 9.71 0.14
C LEU A 72 2.42 10.72 1.28
N THR A 73 3.64 11.07 1.61
CA THR A 73 3.92 12.00 2.72
C THR A 73 5.32 12.60 2.59
N ASN A 74 5.55 13.68 3.31
CA ASN A 74 6.89 14.24 3.54
C ASN A 74 7.41 13.92 4.94
N ASP A 75 6.75 13.01 5.67
CA ASP A 75 7.13 12.62 7.03
C ASP A 75 7.88 11.28 7.02
N GLY A 76 9.22 11.34 7.13
CA GLY A 76 10.06 10.14 7.09
C GLY A 76 9.85 9.19 8.28
N ALA A 77 9.59 9.73 9.46
CA ALA A 77 9.33 8.90 10.64
C ALA A 77 8.02 8.11 10.48
N PHE A 78 6.99 8.76 9.94
CA PHE A 78 5.72 8.10 9.63
C PHE A 78 5.91 6.99 8.57
N THR A 79 6.67 7.27 7.52
CA THR A 79 6.97 6.29 6.47
C THR A 79 7.63 5.05 7.07
N ASN A 80 8.60 5.25 7.96
CA ASN A 80 9.28 4.13 8.62
C ASN A 80 8.32 3.28 9.45
N LEU A 81 7.41 3.92 10.20
CA LEU A 81 6.40 3.19 10.98
C LEU A 81 5.49 2.36 10.09
N MET A 82 5.09 2.90 8.94
CA MET A 82 4.15 2.23 8.03
C MET A 82 4.79 1.07 7.25
N THR A 83 6.09 1.15 6.98
CA THR A 83 6.77 0.21 6.09
C THR A 83 7.68 -0.78 6.78
N HIS A 84 8.08 -0.53 8.02
CA HIS A 84 9.00 -1.41 8.72
C HIS A 84 8.33 -2.76 9.04
N PRO A 85 8.99 -3.90 8.72
CA PRO A 85 8.38 -5.23 8.88
C PRO A 85 7.91 -5.56 10.30
N ARG A 86 8.51 -4.96 11.32
CA ARG A 86 8.15 -5.26 12.72
C ARG A 86 6.78 -4.74 13.13
N TYR A 87 6.17 -3.82 12.35
CA TYR A 87 4.92 -3.16 12.75
C TYR A 87 3.64 -3.78 12.19
N HIS A 88 3.73 -4.68 11.22
CA HIS A 88 2.65 -5.56 10.77
C HIS A 88 1.27 -4.90 10.49
N ILE A 89 1.25 -3.77 9.81
CA ILE A 89 -0.03 -3.16 9.42
C ILE A 89 -0.71 -4.07 8.39
N LYS A 90 -1.98 -4.39 8.63
CA LYS A 90 -2.75 -5.25 7.74
C LYS A 90 -3.11 -4.54 6.44
N LYS A 91 -3.03 -5.28 5.34
CA LYS A 91 -3.36 -4.81 3.99
C LYS A 91 -4.32 -5.82 3.37
N LYS A 92 -5.40 -5.32 2.81
CA LYS A 92 -6.39 -6.16 2.15
C LYS A 92 -6.37 -5.91 0.65
N TYR A 93 -6.35 -7.00 -0.11
CA TYR A 93 -6.35 -6.97 -1.57
C TYR A 93 -7.55 -7.71 -2.12
N VAL A 94 -8.05 -7.25 -3.27
CA VAL A 94 -8.96 -8.02 -4.10
C VAL A 94 -8.19 -8.48 -5.33
N ALA A 95 -8.22 -9.76 -5.58
CA ALA A 95 -7.54 -10.38 -6.72
C ALA A 95 -8.53 -11.07 -7.62
N LYS A 96 -8.40 -10.86 -8.92
CA LYS A 96 -9.12 -11.62 -9.94
C LYS A 96 -8.16 -12.68 -10.48
N LEU A 97 -8.47 -13.93 -10.23
CA LEU A 97 -7.60 -15.05 -10.57
C LEU A 97 -8.11 -15.79 -11.79
N LYS A 98 -7.17 -16.30 -12.58
CA LYS A 98 -7.43 -17.34 -13.56
C LYS A 98 -7.48 -18.66 -12.80
N GLY A 99 -8.52 -19.44 -13.02
CA GLY A 99 -8.69 -20.73 -12.37
C GLY A 99 -9.68 -20.68 -11.22
N TYR A 100 -10.02 -21.84 -10.76
CA TYR A 100 -10.99 -22.06 -9.69
C TYR A 100 -10.23 -22.35 -8.39
N LEU A 101 -10.21 -21.38 -7.47
CA LEU A 101 -9.49 -21.51 -6.20
C LEU A 101 -10.20 -22.52 -5.30
N MET A 102 -9.49 -23.57 -4.90
CA MET A 102 -10.02 -24.66 -4.10
C MET A 102 -10.00 -24.33 -2.60
N ARG A 103 -10.93 -24.91 -1.86
CA ARG A 103 -11.00 -24.72 -0.39
C ARG A 103 -9.70 -25.13 0.30
N GLU A 104 -9.07 -26.21 -0.14
CA GLU A 104 -7.81 -26.72 0.41
C GLU A 104 -6.69 -25.69 0.20
N GLU A 105 -6.68 -25.05 -0.96
CA GLU A 105 -5.70 -24.00 -1.27
C GLU A 105 -5.89 -22.77 -0.37
N VAL A 106 -7.14 -22.40 -0.11
CA VAL A 106 -7.48 -21.32 0.83
C VAL A 106 -6.93 -21.63 2.22
N LYS A 107 -7.13 -22.84 2.70
CA LYS A 107 -6.65 -23.28 4.02
C LYS A 107 -5.13 -23.21 4.11
N GLU A 108 -4.42 -23.64 3.06
CA GLU A 108 -2.96 -23.57 3.03
C GLU A 108 -2.48 -22.12 3.05
N LEU A 109 -3.10 -21.24 2.28
CA LEU A 109 -2.77 -19.81 2.28
C LEU A 109 -2.96 -19.19 3.66
N GLU A 110 -4.01 -19.57 4.36
CA GLU A 110 -4.31 -19.04 5.69
C GLU A 110 -3.31 -19.50 6.75
N LYS A 111 -2.74 -20.69 6.61
CA LYS A 111 -1.70 -21.22 7.50
C LYS A 111 -0.33 -20.65 7.18
N GLY A 112 -0.10 -20.26 5.94
CA GLY A 112 1.18 -19.88 5.41
C GLY A 112 1.74 -20.94 4.47
N ILE A 113 2.44 -20.45 3.45
CA ILE A 113 3.07 -21.32 2.44
C ILE A 113 4.53 -20.96 2.28
N GLU A 114 5.33 -21.91 1.82
CA GLU A 114 6.76 -21.68 1.60
C GLU A 114 6.98 -21.11 0.20
N LEU A 115 7.42 -19.86 0.15
CA LEU A 115 7.87 -19.20 -1.07
C LEU A 115 9.41 -19.22 -1.10
N GLU A 116 10.02 -18.80 -2.21
CA GLU A 116 11.49 -18.77 -2.33
C GLU A 116 12.17 -17.98 -1.21
N ASP A 117 11.53 -16.90 -0.76
CA ASP A 117 12.05 -16.02 0.29
C ASP A 117 11.53 -16.36 1.69
N GLY A 118 10.97 -17.54 1.86
CA GLY A 118 10.57 -18.06 3.16
C GLY A 118 9.08 -18.29 3.32
N PHE A 119 8.70 -18.77 4.48
CA PHE A 119 7.30 -19.06 4.81
C PHE A 119 6.53 -17.76 4.97
N THR A 120 5.32 -17.71 4.41
CA THR A 120 4.45 -16.53 4.56
C THR A 120 3.79 -16.53 5.94
N GLN A 121 3.50 -15.35 6.45
CA GLN A 121 2.70 -15.20 7.66
C GLN A 121 1.26 -15.65 7.39
N PRO A 122 0.54 -16.10 8.44
CA PRO A 122 -0.88 -16.43 8.27
C PRO A 122 -1.64 -15.29 7.62
N ALA A 123 -2.53 -15.64 6.70
CA ALA A 123 -3.34 -14.70 5.96
C ALA A 123 -4.82 -14.99 6.17
N GLN A 124 -5.67 -14.02 5.84
CA GLN A 124 -7.12 -14.22 5.81
C GLN A 124 -7.54 -14.22 4.35
N VAL A 125 -8.27 -15.24 3.92
CA VAL A 125 -8.66 -15.39 2.52
C VAL A 125 -10.17 -15.61 2.45
N LYS A 126 -10.84 -14.83 1.61
CA LYS A 126 -12.28 -14.92 1.43
C LYS A 126 -12.62 -14.93 -0.06
N ILE A 127 -13.20 -16.03 -0.53
CA ILE A 127 -13.68 -16.13 -1.90
C ILE A 127 -14.96 -15.29 -2.01
N LYS A 128 -14.96 -14.33 -2.92
CA LYS A 128 -16.10 -13.43 -3.14
C LYS A 128 -17.04 -13.97 -4.22
N LYS A 129 -16.48 -14.51 -5.29
CA LYS A 129 -17.24 -15.02 -6.43
C LYS A 129 -16.39 -15.99 -7.23
N GLN A 130 -17.01 -17.05 -7.73
CA GLN A 130 -16.37 -17.98 -8.64
C GLN A 130 -17.26 -18.19 -9.85
N ASP A 131 -16.66 -18.23 -11.02
CA ASP A 131 -17.35 -18.46 -12.28
C ASP A 131 -16.73 -19.70 -12.95
N LYS A 132 -17.46 -20.80 -12.93
CA LYS A 132 -16.97 -22.07 -13.49
C LYS A 132 -16.84 -22.02 -15.02
N GLU A 133 -17.75 -21.32 -15.69
CA GLU A 133 -17.72 -21.22 -17.14
C GLU A 133 -16.50 -20.45 -17.62
N LYS A 134 -16.22 -19.31 -16.97
CA LYS A 134 -15.07 -18.48 -17.28
C LYS A 134 -13.80 -18.96 -16.62
N ASN A 135 -13.90 -19.91 -15.70
CA ASN A 135 -12.79 -20.43 -14.90
C ASN A 135 -12.02 -19.30 -14.22
N THR A 136 -12.74 -18.49 -13.43
CA THR A 136 -12.18 -17.35 -12.70
C THR A 136 -12.63 -17.36 -11.25
N THR A 137 -11.85 -16.74 -10.39
CA THR A 137 -12.17 -16.52 -8.98
C THR A 137 -11.89 -15.08 -8.61
N LEU A 138 -12.84 -14.45 -7.92
CA LEU A 138 -12.64 -13.15 -7.27
C LEU A 138 -12.46 -13.42 -5.78
N VAL A 139 -11.32 -13.01 -5.23
CA VAL A 139 -10.93 -13.34 -3.86
C VAL A 139 -10.39 -12.13 -3.13
N GLU A 140 -10.70 -12.01 -1.83
CA GLU A 140 -10.06 -11.05 -0.95
C GLU A 140 -8.99 -11.77 -0.14
N ILE A 141 -7.83 -11.14 0.01
CA ILE A 141 -6.76 -11.63 0.88
C ILE A 141 -6.24 -10.51 1.74
N THR A 142 -6.10 -10.78 3.04
CA THR A 142 -5.53 -9.84 4.00
C THR A 142 -4.21 -10.41 4.51
N ILE A 143 -3.15 -9.62 4.38
CA ILE A 143 -1.80 -9.99 4.83
C ILE A 143 -1.25 -8.90 5.74
N SER A 144 -0.28 -9.25 6.58
CA SER A 144 0.38 -8.33 7.51
C SER A 144 1.83 -8.08 7.18
N GLU A 145 2.30 -8.56 6.06
CA GLU A 145 3.67 -8.37 5.57
C GLU A 145 3.62 -7.77 4.15
N GLY A 146 4.77 -7.43 3.60
CA GLY A 146 4.79 -6.76 2.29
C GLY A 146 6.02 -7.14 1.48
N ARG A 147 6.17 -8.42 1.16
CA ARG A 147 7.27 -8.87 0.31
C ARG A 147 6.99 -8.53 -1.15
N ASN A 148 8.05 -8.47 -1.94
CA ASN A 148 7.96 -8.18 -3.37
C ASN A 148 6.97 -9.12 -4.06
N ARG A 149 5.93 -8.56 -4.68
CA ARG A 149 4.89 -9.29 -5.44
C ARG A 149 4.27 -10.45 -4.66
N GLN A 150 4.16 -10.31 -3.36
CA GLN A 150 3.78 -11.40 -2.47
C GLN A 150 2.42 -12.02 -2.80
N VAL A 151 1.37 -11.20 -2.93
CA VAL A 151 0.02 -11.73 -3.18
C VAL A 151 -0.01 -12.50 -4.51
N ARG A 152 0.64 -11.96 -5.55
CA ARG A 152 0.72 -12.64 -6.85
C ARG A 152 1.42 -13.98 -6.74
N ARG A 153 2.55 -14.03 -6.04
CA ARG A 153 3.32 -15.28 -5.84
C ARG A 153 2.57 -16.30 -5.01
N MET A 154 1.79 -15.85 -4.03
CA MET A 154 0.99 -16.75 -3.20
C MET A 154 -0.06 -17.50 -4.03
N PHE A 155 -0.76 -16.80 -4.93
CA PHE A 155 -1.74 -17.45 -5.80
C PHE A 155 -1.08 -18.26 -6.92
N GLU A 156 0.03 -17.76 -7.46
CA GLU A 156 0.81 -18.48 -8.48
C GLU A 156 1.39 -19.78 -7.96
N TYR A 157 1.65 -19.87 -6.66
CA TYR A 157 2.09 -21.11 -6.01
C TYR A 157 1.13 -22.28 -6.30
N PHE A 158 -0.17 -21.99 -6.41
CA PHE A 158 -1.20 -22.96 -6.75
C PHE A 158 -1.55 -22.97 -8.24
N GLY A 159 -0.78 -22.28 -9.06
CA GLY A 159 -1.01 -22.23 -10.51
C GLY A 159 -2.06 -21.22 -10.95
N HIS A 160 -2.47 -20.30 -10.06
CA HIS A 160 -3.46 -19.28 -10.40
C HIS A 160 -2.76 -17.97 -10.79
N GLN A 161 -2.87 -17.59 -12.05
CA GLN A 161 -2.40 -16.28 -12.51
C GLN A 161 -3.33 -15.19 -11.98
N VAL A 162 -2.75 -14.10 -11.46
CA VAL A 162 -3.52 -12.94 -11.02
C VAL A 162 -3.69 -11.99 -12.19
N ASN A 163 -4.92 -11.86 -12.68
CA ASN A 163 -5.25 -11.00 -13.82
C ASN A 163 -5.42 -9.54 -13.41
N LYS A 164 -5.92 -9.30 -12.19
CA LYS A 164 -6.10 -7.96 -11.65
C LYS A 164 -5.89 -8.01 -10.15
N LEU A 165 -5.16 -7.02 -9.61
CA LEU A 165 -4.89 -6.92 -8.19
C LEU A 165 -5.08 -5.48 -7.73
N THR A 166 -5.90 -5.28 -6.71
CA THR A 166 -6.15 -3.96 -6.13
C THR A 166 -6.01 -4.02 -4.62
N ARG A 167 -5.18 -3.17 -4.07
CA ARG A 167 -5.12 -3.01 -2.61
C ARG A 167 -6.27 -2.12 -2.18
N ILE A 168 -7.28 -2.71 -1.56
CA ILE A 168 -8.51 -1.99 -1.20
C ILE A 168 -8.46 -1.40 0.20
N GLN A 169 -7.51 -1.84 1.03
CA GLN A 169 -7.43 -1.36 2.42
C GLN A 169 -6.00 -1.41 2.93
N PHE A 170 -5.62 -0.40 3.67
CA PHE A 170 -4.34 -0.30 4.38
C PHE A 170 -4.65 0.16 5.80
N GLY A 171 -4.48 -0.73 6.79
CA GLY A 171 -4.95 -0.45 8.14
C GLY A 171 -6.45 -0.11 8.11
N PRO A 172 -6.87 1.03 8.67
CA PRO A 172 -8.28 1.44 8.65
C PRO A 172 -8.68 2.18 7.36
N LEU A 173 -7.73 2.50 6.49
CA LEU A 173 -7.98 3.31 5.29
C LEU A 173 -8.44 2.45 4.12
N ASP A 174 -9.44 2.92 3.40
CA ASP A 174 -9.97 2.25 2.21
C ASP A 174 -10.14 3.25 1.05
N LEU A 175 -10.70 2.78 -0.06
CA LEU A 175 -10.86 3.59 -1.27
C LEU A 175 -12.22 4.32 -1.34
N LYS A 176 -12.99 4.30 -0.27
CA LYS A 176 -14.33 4.89 -0.27
C LYS A 176 -14.28 6.37 -0.67
N GLY A 177 -15.10 6.74 -1.63
CA GLY A 177 -15.18 8.11 -2.13
C GLY A 177 -14.12 8.50 -3.14
N LEU A 178 -13.21 7.59 -3.50
CA LEU A 178 -12.15 7.85 -4.47
C LEU A 178 -12.30 7.00 -5.72
N ASN A 179 -12.07 7.62 -6.87
CA ASN A 179 -11.87 6.92 -8.13
C ASN A 179 -10.37 6.80 -8.41
N ALA A 180 -10.00 5.87 -9.30
CA ALA A 180 -8.60 5.70 -9.68
C ALA A 180 -8.00 7.03 -10.19
N GLY A 181 -6.85 7.39 -9.67
CA GLY A 181 -6.18 8.65 -9.98
C GLY A 181 -6.54 9.80 -9.05
N GLU A 182 -7.46 9.59 -8.13
CA GLU A 182 -7.85 10.61 -7.15
C GLU A 182 -7.17 10.38 -5.81
N GLY A 183 -7.00 11.47 -5.06
CA GLY A 183 -6.43 11.42 -3.72
C GLY A 183 -7.11 12.39 -2.78
N ARG A 184 -6.87 12.21 -1.49
CA ARG A 184 -7.34 13.12 -0.46
C ARG A 184 -6.32 13.22 0.67
N VAL A 185 -6.35 14.33 1.39
CA VAL A 185 -5.52 14.51 2.58
C VAL A 185 -6.12 13.69 3.73
N LEU A 186 -5.26 13.03 4.50
CA LEU A 186 -5.69 12.32 5.70
C LEU A 186 -6.04 13.31 6.82
N THR A 187 -7.04 12.95 7.62
CA THR A 187 -7.35 13.71 8.83
C THR A 187 -6.29 13.43 9.91
N PRO A 188 -6.09 14.36 10.87
CA PRO A 188 -5.19 14.11 12.01
C PRO A 188 -5.55 12.83 12.77
N HIS A 189 -6.84 12.52 12.88
CA HIS A 189 -7.32 11.31 13.55
C HIS A 189 -6.85 10.05 12.81
N GLU A 190 -6.93 10.05 11.49
CA GLU A 190 -6.48 8.92 10.67
C GLU A 190 -4.98 8.67 10.83
N VAL A 191 -4.18 9.74 10.81
CA VAL A 191 -2.73 9.65 11.03
C VAL A 191 -2.42 9.08 12.42
N LYS A 192 -3.11 9.57 13.43
CA LYS A 192 -2.94 9.10 14.82
C LYS A 192 -3.31 7.61 14.94
N THR A 193 -4.42 7.21 14.32
CA THR A 193 -4.87 5.81 14.32
C THR A 193 -3.83 4.89 13.67
N LEU A 194 -3.28 5.29 12.52
CA LEU A 194 -2.24 4.52 11.85
C LEU A 194 -0.99 4.38 12.70
N ARG A 195 -0.53 5.45 13.34
CA ARG A 195 0.63 5.42 14.24
C ARG A 195 0.39 4.46 15.42
N HIS A 196 -0.79 4.56 16.01
CA HIS A 196 -1.17 3.69 17.12
C HIS A 196 -1.18 2.21 16.72
N MET A 197 -1.75 1.90 15.56
CA MET A 197 -1.76 0.54 15.03
C MET A 197 -0.35 0.00 14.80
N ALA A 198 0.54 0.80 14.23
CA ALA A 198 1.92 0.40 13.99
C ALA A 198 2.66 0.15 15.31
N GLU A 199 2.53 1.06 16.26
CA GLU A 199 3.23 0.96 17.56
C GLU A 199 2.76 -0.22 18.40
N ASN A 200 1.50 -0.62 18.27
CA ASN A 200 0.89 -1.70 19.05
C ASN A 200 0.77 -3.02 18.29
N GLY A 201 1.18 -3.07 17.03
CA GLY A 201 1.14 -4.28 16.20
C GLY A 201 2.37 -5.17 16.29
N LYS A 202 3.19 -5.03 17.29
CA LYS A 202 4.44 -5.76 17.48
C LYS A 202 4.24 -7.25 17.76
#